data_707c03ccc49d6676c9a5ee23dd93c398
#
_entry.id   707c03ccc49d6676c9a5ee23dd93c398
#
_cell.length_a   1.000
_cell.length_b   1.000
_cell.length_c   1.000
_cell.angle_alpha   90.00
_cell.angle_beta   90.00
_cell.angle_gamma   90.00
#
_symmetry.space_group_name_H-M   'P 1'
#
loop_
_entity.id
_entity.type
_entity.pdbx_description
1 polymer ?
#
loop_
_entity_poly.entity_id
_entity_poly.type
_entity_poly.pdbx_seq_one_letter_code
_entity_poly.pdbx_strand_id
1 'polypeptide(L)'
;MGFIEPPRRIPWWLRIGLWAAKRATGRDLLIGRLLAWAPKAALSSGLMEALVEHGHGALDARLLQLVRMQVSYAAACPFCVDMNGAGHANQGITDDEIEVLRGIRPAEAVASLTPRERLAIGYARKLTDTPLRFAPADVDVLKPHFTEHEIVVLATTAAQVNYWTRLIQALGVPPAGFSDPA
;
A
#
# COMPACT_ATOMS: atom_id res chain seq x y z
N MET A 1 -7.24 -2.69 19.25
CA MET A 1 -8.64 -3.15 19.21
C MET A 1 -9.34 -2.29 18.16
N GLY A 2 -10.10 -2.86 17.22
CA GLY A 2 -10.83 -2.06 16.22
C GLY A 2 -12.03 -1.35 16.81
N PHE A 3 -12.69 -0.47 16.05
CA PHE A 3 -13.91 0.25 16.48
C PHE A 3 -15.11 -0.70 16.60
N ILE A 4 -15.09 -1.85 15.93
CA ILE A 4 -16.12 -2.89 16.00
C ILE A 4 -15.46 -4.26 16.21
N GLU A 5 -16.24 -5.19 16.75
CA GLU A 5 -15.78 -6.57 16.93
C GLU A 5 -16.05 -7.42 15.68
N PRO A 6 -15.19 -8.41 15.37
CA PRO A 6 -15.46 -9.39 14.32
C PRO A 6 -16.73 -10.20 14.62
N PRO A 7 -17.42 -10.72 13.56
CA PRO A 7 -18.58 -11.60 13.80
C PRO A 7 -18.18 -12.89 14.52
N ARG A 8 -19.04 -13.35 15.43
CA ARG A 8 -18.83 -14.60 16.18
C ARG A 8 -18.78 -15.83 15.27
N ARG A 9 -19.49 -15.78 14.13
CA ARG A 9 -19.51 -16.87 13.15
C ARG A 9 -18.99 -16.35 11.81
N ILE A 10 -17.90 -16.94 11.34
CA ILE A 10 -17.30 -16.66 10.04
C ILE A 10 -17.61 -17.84 9.12
N PRO A 11 -18.15 -17.61 7.91
CA PRO A 11 -18.38 -18.66 6.92
C PRO A 11 -17.13 -19.51 6.68
N TRP A 12 -17.29 -20.82 6.55
CA TRP A 12 -16.15 -21.75 6.42
C TRP A 12 -15.22 -21.42 5.25
N TRP A 13 -15.75 -20.99 4.13
CA TRP A 13 -14.97 -20.62 2.96
C TRP A 13 -14.13 -19.34 3.18
N LEU A 14 -14.64 -18.35 3.93
CA LEU A 14 -13.83 -17.19 4.34
C LEU A 14 -12.71 -17.59 5.31
N ARG A 15 -12.92 -18.60 6.15
CA ARG A 15 -11.86 -19.11 7.04
C ARG A 15 -10.67 -19.65 6.24
N ILE A 16 -10.91 -20.26 5.07
CA ILE A 16 -9.84 -20.71 4.17
C ILE A 16 -9.04 -19.49 3.67
N GLY A 17 -9.71 -18.42 3.22
CA GLY A 17 -9.05 -17.19 2.80
C GLY A 17 -8.25 -16.52 3.93
N LEU A 18 -8.80 -16.46 5.14
CA LEU A 18 -8.11 -15.94 6.32
C LEU A 18 -6.88 -16.78 6.68
N TRP A 19 -6.98 -18.11 6.59
CA TRP A 19 -5.86 -19.01 6.78
C TRP A 19 -4.76 -18.75 5.73
N ALA A 20 -5.12 -18.63 4.45
CA ALA A 20 -4.17 -18.33 3.38
C ALA A 20 -3.49 -16.97 3.59
N ALA A 21 -4.25 -15.92 3.95
CA ALA A 21 -3.71 -14.61 4.28
C ALA A 21 -2.73 -14.68 5.47
N LYS A 22 -3.10 -15.39 6.54
CA LYS A 22 -2.22 -15.62 7.69
C LYS A 22 -0.95 -16.36 7.30
N ARG A 23 -1.06 -17.36 6.42
CA ARG A 23 0.10 -18.12 5.95
C ARG A 23 1.04 -17.26 5.10
N ALA A 24 0.49 -16.36 4.27
CA ALA A 24 1.26 -15.45 3.42
C ALA A 24 1.92 -14.31 4.20
N THR A 25 1.22 -13.75 5.18
CA THR A 25 1.67 -12.56 5.93
C THR A 25 2.36 -12.88 7.25
N GLY A 26 2.26 -14.13 7.74
CA GLY A 26 2.73 -14.52 9.07
C GLY A 26 1.90 -13.96 10.24
N ARG A 27 0.84 -13.16 9.96
CA ARG A 27 0.05 -12.45 10.97
C ARG A 27 -1.44 -12.76 10.87
N ASP A 28 -2.13 -12.72 12.00
CA ASP A 28 -3.60 -12.83 12.05
C ASP A 28 -4.20 -11.43 11.91
N LEU A 29 -4.61 -11.08 10.68
CA LEU A 29 -5.04 -9.74 10.33
C LEU A 29 -6.48 -9.47 10.79
N LEU A 30 -6.65 -8.55 11.75
CA LEU A 30 -7.95 -8.11 12.24
C LEU A 30 -8.87 -7.64 11.11
N ILE A 31 -8.33 -6.92 10.11
CA ILE A 31 -9.13 -6.42 8.96
C ILE A 31 -9.83 -7.55 8.23
N GLY A 32 -9.16 -8.68 7.97
CA GLY A 32 -9.77 -9.82 7.31
C GLY A 32 -10.94 -10.41 8.11
N ARG A 33 -10.82 -10.44 9.43
CA ARG A 33 -11.89 -10.91 10.33
C ARG A 33 -13.07 -9.93 10.39
N LEU A 34 -12.82 -8.62 10.38
CA LEU A 34 -13.86 -7.60 10.35
C LEU A 34 -14.65 -7.63 9.03
N LEU A 35 -13.98 -7.85 7.90
CA LEU A 35 -14.62 -7.99 6.59
C LEU A 35 -15.57 -9.20 6.51
N ALA A 36 -15.50 -10.15 7.45
CA ALA A 36 -16.46 -11.26 7.51
C ALA A 36 -17.91 -10.82 7.79
N TRP A 37 -18.14 -9.59 8.27
CA TRP A 37 -19.47 -8.97 8.31
C TRP A 37 -20.06 -8.72 6.93
N ALA A 38 -19.21 -8.51 5.92
CA ALA A 38 -19.60 -8.28 4.51
C ALA A 38 -18.87 -9.29 3.61
N PRO A 39 -19.32 -10.55 3.52
CA PRO A 39 -18.61 -11.63 2.83
C PRO A 39 -18.25 -11.33 1.37
N LYS A 40 -19.10 -10.59 0.65
CA LYS A 40 -18.82 -10.16 -0.73
C LYS A 40 -17.67 -9.15 -0.78
N ALA A 41 -17.64 -8.20 0.16
CA ALA A 41 -16.53 -7.25 0.28
C ALA A 41 -15.22 -7.96 0.67
N ALA A 42 -15.28 -8.93 1.57
CA ALA A 42 -14.12 -9.75 1.92
C ALA A 42 -13.54 -10.48 0.69
N LEU A 43 -14.42 -11.06 -0.14
CA LEU A 43 -13.99 -11.77 -1.35
C LEU A 43 -13.40 -10.80 -2.38
N SER A 44 -14.06 -9.67 -2.67
CA SER A 44 -13.57 -8.70 -3.65
C SER A 44 -12.25 -8.06 -3.22
N SER A 45 -12.09 -7.72 -1.93
CA SER A 45 -10.84 -7.18 -1.40
C SER A 45 -9.71 -8.21 -1.41
N GLY A 46 -10.03 -9.47 -1.06
CA GLY A 46 -9.06 -10.55 -1.11
C GLY A 46 -8.61 -10.86 -2.54
N LEU A 47 -9.51 -10.82 -3.52
CA LEU A 47 -9.17 -11.00 -4.92
C LEU A 47 -8.32 -9.83 -5.45
N MET A 48 -8.67 -8.59 -5.11
CA MET A 48 -7.89 -7.42 -5.47
C MET A 48 -6.47 -7.54 -4.93
N GLU A 49 -6.30 -7.98 -3.67
CA GLU A 49 -4.98 -8.16 -3.07
C GLU A 49 -4.18 -9.28 -3.73
N ALA A 50 -4.83 -10.40 -4.06
CA ALA A 50 -4.18 -11.55 -4.70
C ALA A 50 -3.72 -11.28 -6.14
N LEU A 51 -4.33 -10.33 -6.84
CA LEU A 51 -4.05 -10.01 -8.24
C LEU A 51 -3.20 -8.75 -8.42
N VAL A 52 -2.85 -8.04 -7.33
CA VAL A 52 -2.00 -6.86 -7.43
C VAL A 52 -0.57 -7.25 -7.80
N GLU A 53 0.08 -6.39 -8.56
CA GLU A 53 1.46 -6.61 -8.97
C GLU A 53 2.45 -6.30 -7.82
N HIS A 54 3.35 -7.26 -7.55
CA HIS A 54 4.34 -7.18 -6.47
C HIS A 54 5.80 -7.10 -6.98
N GLY A 55 6.01 -6.69 -8.25
CA GLY A 55 7.34 -6.47 -8.79
C GLY A 55 7.94 -7.62 -9.58
N HIS A 56 7.10 -8.52 -10.09
CA HIS A 56 7.49 -9.56 -11.04
C HIS A 56 7.02 -9.27 -12.47
N GLY A 57 6.52 -8.06 -12.72
CA GLY A 57 5.96 -7.60 -13.99
C GLY A 57 6.70 -6.38 -14.56
N ALA A 58 5.94 -5.36 -14.94
CA ALA A 58 6.45 -4.18 -15.61
C ALA A 58 7.36 -3.29 -14.75
N LEU A 59 7.14 -3.27 -13.44
CA LEU A 59 7.90 -2.45 -12.48
C LEU A 59 8.60 -3.35 -11.45
N ASP A 60 9.78 -2.91 -11.00
CA ASP A 60 10.52 -3.64 -9.98
C ASP A 60 9.89 -3.53 -8.59
N ALA A 61 10.25 -4.46 -7.70
CA ALA A 61 9.69 -4.57 -6.37
C ALA A 61 10.02 -3.34 -5.50
N ARG A 62 11.22 -2.74 -5.65
CA ARG A 62 11.64 -1.58 -4.90
C ARG A 62 10.76 -0.36 -5.23
N LEU A 63 10.56 -0.08 -6.52
CA LEU A 63 9.74 1.05 -6.95
C LEU A 63 8.29 0.90 -6.48
N LEU A 64 7.71 -0.29 -6.59
CA LEU A 64 6.36 -0.56 -6.10
C LEU A 64 6.27 -0.46 -4.58
N GLN A 65 7.30 -0.86 -3.85
CA GLN A 65 7.34 -0.67 -2.39
C GLN A 65 7.42 0.82 -2.02
N LEU A 66 8.24 1.62 -2.69
CA LEU A 66 8.28 3.07 -2.50
C LEU A 66 6.91 3.72 -2.72
N VAL A 67 6.19 3.33 -3.78
CA VAL A 67 4.82 3.80 -4.05
C VAL A 67 3.85 3.44 -2.92
N ARG A 68 3.86 2.17 -2.46
CA ARG A 68 3.00 1.72 -1.36
C ARG A 68 3.31 2.45 -0.05
N MET A 69 4.58 2.60 0.27
CA MET A 69 5.02 3.35 1.45
C MET A 69 4.60 4.81 1.35
N GLN A 70 4.80 5.45 0.18
CA GLN A 70 4.40 6.85 -0.02
C GLN A 70 2.92 7.07 0.23
N VAL A 71 2.03 6.22 -0.31
CA VAL A 71 0.59 6.31 -0.05
C VAL A 71 0.29 6.11 1.42
N SER A 72 0.95 5.16 2.08
CA SER A 72 0.75 4.87 3.50
C SER A 72 1.10 6.06 4.40
N TYR A 73 2.21 6.74 4.12
CA TYR A 73 2.62 7.96 4.83
C TYR A 73 1.70 9.14 4.51
N ALA A 74 1.39 9.38 3.23
CA ALA A 74 0.53 10.49 2.83
C ALA A 74 -0.90 10.37 3.40
N ALA A 75 -1.44 9.15 3.48
CA ALA A 75 -2.73 8.87 4.09
C ALA A 75 -2.68 8.78 5.63
N ALA A 76 -1.49 8.92 6.25
CA ALA A 76 -1.27 8.81 7.70
C ALA A 76 -1.93 7.54 8.31
N CYS A 77 -1.79 6.38 7.65
CA CYS A 77 -2.36 5.11 8.07
C CYS A 77 -1.32 4.27 8.85
N PRO A 78 -1.38 4.19 10.19
CA PRO A 78 -0.36 3.50 10.97
C PRO A 78 -0.20 2.01 10.63
N PHE A 79 -1.33 1.31 10.40
CA PHE A 79 -1.30 -0.09 9.95
C PHE A 79 -0.61 -0.24 8.58
N CYS A 80 -0.91 0.68 7.65
CA CYS A 80 -0.36 0.60 6.29
C CYS A 80 1.13 0.96 6.27
N VAL A 81 1.57 1.89 7.13
CA VAL A 81 2.99 2.21 7.34
C VAL A 81 3.73 0.99 7.89
N ASP A 82 3.18 0.34 8.91
CA ASP A 82 3.74 -0.89 9.50
C ASP A 82 3.84 -2.01 8.46
N MET A 83 2.78 -2.27 7.71
CA MET A 83 2.72 -3.36 6.74
C MET A 83 3.60 -3.10 5.50
N ASN A 84 3.46 -1.93 4.86
CA ASN A 84 4.17 -1.61 3.62
C ASN A 84 5.62 -1.21 3.87
N GLY A 85 5.96 -0.78 5.09
CA GLY A 85 7.34 -0.50 5.50
C GLY A 85 8.14 -1.73 5.89
N ALA A 86 7.47 -2.85 6.17
CA ALA A 86 8.15 -4.08 6.58
C ALA A 86 9.13 -4.55 5.48
N GLY A 87 10.34 -4.89 5.90
CA GLY A 87 11.38 -5.39 4.99
C GLY A 87 11.91 -4.38 3.97
N HIS A 88 11.65 -3.08 4.11
CA HIS A 88 12.12 -2.03 3.19
C HIS A 88 13.64 -2.08 2.96
N ALA A 89 14.42 -2.40 4.00
CA ALA A 89 15.86 -2.54 3.88
C ALA A 89 16.30 -3.67 2.93
N ASN A 90 15.49 -4.73 2.80
CA ASN A 90 15.75 -5.84 1.87
C ASN A 90 15.60 -5.40 0.40
N GLN A 91 14.86 -4.31 0.16
CA GLN A 91 14.75 -3.66 -1.15
C GLN A 91 15.74 -2.50 -1.31
N GLY A 92 16.68 -2.34 -0.38
CA GLY A 92 17.65 -1.26 -0.39
C GLY A 92 17.06 0.13 -0.18
N ILE A 93 15.88 0.23 0.43
CA ILE A 93 15.27 1.52 0.81
C ILE A 93 15.93 2.00 2.10
N THR A 94 16.49 3.21 2.06
CA THR A 94 17.28 3.81 3.15
C THR A 94 16.42 4.68 4.06
N ASP A 95 16.95 5.02 5.24
CA ASP A 95 16.30 5.94 6.18
C ASP A 95 16.12 7.34 5.58
N ASP A 96 17.10 7.82 4.78
CA ASP A 96 17.00 9.10 4.06
C ASP A 96 15.83 9.11 3.08
N GLU A 97 15.59 8.00 2.40
CA GLU A 97 14.44 7.83 1.49
C GLU A 97 13.12 7.77 2.26
N ILE A 98 13.10 7.15 3.43
CA ILE A 98 11.93 7.16 4.32
C ILE A 98 11.61 8.60 4.77
N GLU A 99 12.61 9.44 5.06
CA GLU A 99 12.38 10.86 5.35
C GLU A 99 11.72 11.61 4.18
N VAL A 100 12.08 11.26 2.94
CA VAL A 100 11.41 11.80 1.74
C VAL A 100 9.94 11.37 1.70
N LEU A 101 9.65 10.09 1.91
CA LEU A 101 8.29 9.57 1.90
C LEU A 101 7.43 10.21 3.00
N ARG A 102 8.02 10.53 4.14
CA ARG A 102 7.38 11.24 5.26
C ARG A 102 7.21 12.74 5.00
N GLY A 103 7.83 13.29 3.95
CA GLY A 103 7.81 14.71 3.63
C GLY A 103 8.73 15.57 4.51
N ILE A 104 9.69 14.97 5.20
CA ILE A 104 10.68 15.65 6.04
C ILE A 104 11.82 16.21 5.20
N ARG A 105 12.20 15.48 4.13
CA ARG A 105 13.31 15.83 3.24
C ARG A 105 12.81 15.93 1.78
N PRO A 106 13.30 16.89 0.98
CA PRO A 106 12.97 16.94 -0.44
C PRO A 106 13.62 15.76 -1.20
N ALA A 107 12.93 15.20 -2.18
CA ALA A 107 13.40 14.02 -2.91
C ALA A 107 14.69 14.30 -3.71
N GLU A 108 14.89 15.53 -4.13
CA GLU A 108 16.06 15.99 -4.89
C GLU A 108 17.35 15.96 -4.04
N ALA A 109 17.21 16.05 -2.71
CA ALA A 109 18.35 16.00 -1.77
C ALA A 109 18.85 14.59 -1.49
N VAL A 110 18.15 13.53 -1.96
CA VAL A 110 18.51 12.14 -1.74
C VAL A 110 19.01 11.51 -3.04
N ALA A 111 20.32 11.35 -3.16
CA ALA A 111 20.98 10.90 -4.38
C ALA A 111 20.68 9.43 -4.75
N SER A 112 20.29 8.60 -3.78
CA SER A 112 19.93 7.19 -4.00
C SER A 112 18.60 7.02 -4.74
N LEU A 113 17.71 8.01 -4.71
CA LEU A 113 16.48 8.00 -5.48
C LEU A 113 16.76 8.33 -6.96
N THR A 114 16.39 7.44 -7.84
CA THR A 114 16.43 7.66 -9.29
C THR A 114 15.38 8.68 -9.74
N PRO A 115 15.54 9.30 -10.92
CA PRO A 115 14.50 10.18 -11.47
C PRO A 115 13.12 9.50 -11.60
N ARG A 116 13.10 8.22 -12.00
CA ARG A 116 11.86 7.43 -12.10
C ARG A 116 11.18 7.26 -10.73
N GLU A 117 11.95 6.93 -9.69
CA GLU A 117 11.43 6.76 -8.34
C GLU A 117 10.87 8.06 -7.78
N ARG A 118 11.55 9.19 -7.99
CA ARG A 118 11.05 10.52 -7.57
C ARG A 118 9.71 10.86 -8.23
N LEU A 119 9.59 10.60 -9.53
CA LEU A 119 8.33 10.80 -10.26
C LEU A 119 7.21 9.90 -9.74
N ALA A 120 7.48 8.61 -9.51
CA ALA A 120 6.51 7.67 -8.98
C ALA A 120 6.05 8.05 -7.56
N ILE A 121 6.97 8.48 -6.69
CA ILE A 121 6.69 8.97 -5.32
C ILE A 121 5.79 10.22 -5.41
N GLY A 122 6.14 11.19 -6.25
CA GLY A 122 5.34 12.42 -6.45
C GLY A 122 3.93 12.12 -6.96
N TYR A 123 3.81 11.22 -7.93
CA TYR A 123 2.55 10.75 -8.48
C TYR A 123 1.68 10.06 -7.42
N ALA A 124 2.25 9.13 -6.64
CA ALA A 124 1.54 8.42 -5.59
C ALA A 124 1.05 9.36 -4.49
N ARG A 125 1.86 10.35 -4.11
CA ARG A 125 1.48 11.39 -3.13
C ARG A 125 0.29 12.18 -3.63
N LYS A 126 0.36 12.67 -4.87
CA LYS A 126 -0.73 13.45 -5.47
C LYS A 126 -2.02 12.65 -5.60
N LEU A 127 -1.94 11.37 -5.97
CA LEU A 127 -3.10 10.49 -6.05
C LEU A 127 -3.75 10.22 -4.68
N THR A 128 -3.03 10.47 -3.59
CA THR A 128 -3.52 10.31 -2.21
C THR A 128 -4.17 11.56 -1.66
N ASP A 129 -3.97 12.72 -2.29
CA ASP A 129 -4.53 14.00 -1.84
C ASP A 129 -6.07 13.97 -1.77
N THR A 130 -6.63 14.71 -0.81
CA THR A 130 -8.08 14.88 -0.68
C THR A 130 -8.40 16.37 -0.51
N PRO A 131 -9.20 16.97 -1.41
CA PRO A 131 -9.80 16.36 -2.61
C PRO A 131 -8.76 16.04 -3.69
N LEU A 132 -8.99 14.93 -4.40
CA LEU A 132 -8.13 14.56 -5.53
C LEU A 132 -8.25 15.62 -6.65
N ARG A 133 -7.11 16.21 -7.01
CA ARG A 133 -7.00 17.20 -8.10
C ARG A 133 -5.95 16.71 -9.08
N PHE A 134 -6.40 16.02 -10.11
CA PHE A 134 -5.57 15.43 -11.14
C PHE A 134 -5.82 16.15 -12.48
N ALA A 135 -4.76 16.52 -13.16
CA ALA A 135 -4.81 17.12 -14.49
C ALA A 135 -4.03 16.25 -15.51
N PRO A 136 -4.30 16.35 -16.81
CA PRO A 136 -3.52 15.63 -17.82
C PRO A 136 -2.00 15.82 -17.69
N ALA A 137 -1.55 17.02 -17.33
CA ALA A 137 -0.15 17.33 -17.09
C ALA A 137 0.51 16.47 -16.01
N ASP A 138 -0.25 15.97 -15.03
CA ASP A 138 0.27 15.11 -13.98
C ASP A 138 0.66 13.72 -14.48
N VAL A 139 0.06 13.29 -15.58
CA VAL A 139 0.40 12.04 -16.28
C VAL A 139 1.43 12.30 -17.38
N ASP A 140 1.37 13.45 -18.03
CA ASP A 140 2.28 13.79 -19.14
C ASP A 140 3.74 13.79 -18.69
N VAL A 141 4.04 14.19 -17.45
CA VAL A 141 5.40 14.14 -16.90
C VAL A 141 5.93 12.73 -16.69
N LEU A 142 5.06 11.72 -16.61
CA LEU A 142 5.44 10.32 -16.46
C LEU A 142 5.81 9.68 -17.83
N LYS A 143 5.14 10.05 -18.90
CA LYS A 143 5.24 9.42 -20.23
C LYS A 143 6.67 9.30 -20.78
N PRO A 144 7.60 10.25 -20.55
CA PRO A 144 8.99 10.10 -20.99
C PRO A 144 9.76 9.01 -20.20
N HIS A 145 9.27 8.60 -19.03
CA HIS A 145 9.96 7.70 -18.11
C HIS A 145 9.26 6.36 -17.92
N PHE A 146 7.98 6.26 -18.23
CA PHE A 146 7.13 5.09 -18.03
C PHE A 146 6.30 4.80 -19.26
N THR A 147 6.17 3.54 -19.62
CA THR A 147 5.21 3.07 -20.62
C THR A 147 3.78 3.25 -20.08
N GLU A 148 2.78 3.23 -20.97
CA GLU A 148 1.37 3.28 -20.56
C GLU A 148 0.99 2.13 -19.62
N HIS A 149 1.54 0.93 -19.85
CA HIS A 149 1.35 -0.21 -18.97
C HIS A 149 1.90 0.08 -17.56
N GLU A 150 3.13 0.60 -17.45
CA GLU A 150 3.74 0.95 -16.15
C GLU A 150 2.95 2.05 -15.43
N ILE A 151 2.41 3.05 -16.16
CA ILE A 151 1.56 4.09 -15.58
C ILE A 151 0.28 3.48 -15.00
N VAL A 152 -0.35 2.52 -15.68
CA VAL A 152 -1.51 1.80 -15.17
C VAL A 152 -1.15 1.00 -13.91
N VAL A 153 0.01 0.34 -13.88
CA VAL A 153 0.49 -0.40 -12.70
C VAL A 153 0.74 0.55 -11.53
N LEU A 154 1.37 1.71 -11.76
CA LEU A 154 1.55 2.74 -10.71
C LEU A 154 0.20 3.23 -10.17
N ALA A 155 -0.74 3.56 -11.07
CA ALA A 155 -2.06 4.05 -10.69
C ALA A 155 -2.85 3.03 -9.88
N THR A 156 -2.90 1.78 -10.33
CA THR A 156 -3.62 0.69 -9.65
C THR A 156 -2.99 0.35 -8.31
N THR A 157 -1.66 0.32 -8.21
CA THR A 157 -0.94 0.10 -6.95
C THR A 157 -1.26 1.20 -5.93
N ALA A 158 -1.15 2.47 -6.32
CA ALA A 158 -1.46 3.58 -5.43
C ALA A 158 -2.94 3.62 -5.04
N ALA A 159 -3.86 3.37 -5.98
CA ALA A 159 -5.31 3.32 -5.71
C ALA A 159 -5.68 2.19 -4.76
N GLN A 160 -5.07 1.01 -4.89
CA GLN A 160 -5.29 -0.12 -4.00
C GLN A 160 -4.86 0.20 -2.56
N VAL A 161 -3.68 0.80 -2.37
CA VAL A 161 -3.24 1.21 -1.03
C VAL A 161 -4.17 2.29 -0.47
N ASN A 162 -4.65 3.25 -1.29
CA ASN A 162 -5.65 4.23 -0.88
C ASN A 162 -6.97 3.58 -0.43
N TYR A 163 -7.43 2.53 -1.11
CA TYR A 163 -8.58 1.74 -0.67
C TYR A 163 -8.34 1.18 0.74
N TRP A 164 -7.21 0.51 0.95
CA TRP A 164 -6.87 -0.09 2.24
C TRP A 164 -6.69 0.95 3.34
N THR A 165 -5.99 2.06 3.06
CA THR A 165 -5.77 3.11 4.08
C THR A 165 -7.07 3.66 4.62
N ARG A 166 -8.06 3.91 3.75
CA ARG A 166 -9.36 4.44 4.15
C ARG A 166 -10.19 3.41 4.89
N LEU A 167 -10.25 2.17 4.40
CA LEU A 167 -11.00 1.09 5.04
C LEU A 167 -10.46 0.76 6.43
N ILE A 168 -9.15 0.62 6.55
CA ILE A 168 -8.46 0.28 7.80
C ILE A 168 -8.66 1.38 8.84
N GLN A 169 -8.50 2.64 8.46
CA GLN A 169 -8.71 3.77 9.38
C GLN A 169 -10.20 3.90 9.77
N ALA A 170 -11.13 3.72 8.83
CA ALA A 170 -12.57 3.76 9.11
C ALA A 170 -13.03 2.68 10.10
N LEU A 171 -12.32 1.55 10.18
CA LEU A 171 -12.59 0.45 11.10
C LEU A 171 -11.70 0.47 12.35
N GLY A 172 -10.78 1.43 12.46
CA GLY A 172 -9.88 1.59 13.59
C GLY A 172 -8.91 0.42 13.78
N VAL A 173 -8.45 -0.20 12.69
CA VAL A 173 -7.54 -1.36 12.77
C VAL A 173 -6.15 -0.90 13.17
N PRO A 174 -5.59 -1.38 14.29
CA PRO A 174 -4.25 -1.01 14.74
C PRO A 174 -3.16 -1.69 13.91
N PRO A 175 -1.90 -1.21 13.97
CA PRO A 175 -0.74 -1.91 13.43
C PRO A 175 -0.69 -3.37 13.86
N ALA A 176 -0.14 -4.23 13.03
CA ALA A 176 -0.04 -5.68 13.26
C ALA A 176 1.37 -6.14 13.67
N GLY A 177 2.31 -5.20 13.83
CA GLY A 177 3.69 -5.45 14.24
C GLY A 177 4.54 -6.10 13.15
N PHE A 178 4.33 -5.72 11.89
CA PHE A 178 5.16 -6.19 10.78
C PHE A 178 6.59 -5.63 10.83
N SER A 179 6.73 -4.40 11.34
CA SER A 179 8.01 -3.70 11.46
C SER A 179 8.75 -4.04 12.75
N ASP A 180 8.12 -4.74 13.69
CA ASP A 180 8.77 -5.18 14.92
C ASP A 180 9.71 -6.35 14.60
N PRO A 181 10.96 -6.35 15.13
CA PRO A 181 11.84 -7.51 15.00
C PRO A 181 11.17 -8.74 15.64
N ALA A 182 11.23 -9.88 14.93
CA ALA A 182 10.71 -11.16 15.40
C ALA A 182 11.56 -11.72 16.55
#